data_78ac64bf0ee3bf0dc11b5593307a56a9
#
_entry.id   78ac64bf0ee3bf0dc11b5593307a56a9
#
_cell.length_a   1.000
_cell.length_b   1.000
_cell.length_c   1.000
_cell.angle_alpha   90.00
_cell.angle_beta   90.00
_cell.angle_gamma   90.00
#
_symmetry.space_group_name_H-M   'P 1'
#
loop_
_entity.id
_entity.type
_entity.pdbx_description
1 polymer ?
#
loop_
_entity_poly.entity_id
_entity_poly.type
_entity_poly.pdbx_seq_one_letter_code
_entity_poly.pdbx_strand_id
1 'polypeptide(L)'
;MFSTSYREKTVQLDGHEVKCSVLDFADKQIISLSRDGELDVTYDLQTRPLAVEGSGTQVPTVLIGGNLKTQVLAGQIGQSISKNTILNTSGKFFAKSEPADEDHELLVELVALVKTVLQSQPA
;
A
#
# COMPACT_ATOMS: atom_id res chain seq x y z
N MET A 1 17.68 21.77 -4.28
CA MET A 1 17.71 20.93 -3.05
C MET A 1 16.67 19.84 -3.15
N PHE A 2 17.06 18.63 -2.86
CA PHE A 2 16.15 17.50 -2.92
C PHE A 2 15.30 17.46 -1.65
N SER A 3 14.01 17.42 -1.84
CA SER A 3 13.05 17.33 -0.75
C SER A 3 12.60 15.86 -0.64
N THR A 4 13.41 15.07 0.05
CA THR A 4 13.07 13.67 0.33
C THR A 4 12.68 13.56 1.80
N SER A 5 11.53 12.98 2.07
CA SER A 5 11.11 12.72 3.44
C SER A 5 10.82 11.25 3.64
N TYR A 6 11.01 10.78 4.86
CA TYR A 6 10.77 9.41 5.24
C TYR A 6 9.89 9.38 6.48
N ARG A 7 8.88 8.52 6.42
CA ARG A 7 7.94 8.33 7.53
C ARG A 7 7.72 6.84 7.73
N GLU A 8 7.59 6.41 8.96
CA GLU A 8 7.29 5.01 9.22
C GLU A 8 6.48 4.83 10.49
N LYS A 9 5.76 3.74 10.56
CA LYS A 9 5.04 3.31 11.74
C LYS A 9 5.00 1.80 11.77
N THR A 10 5.24 1.23 12.95
CA THR A 10 5.19 -0.21 13.17
C THR A 10 4.07 -0.51 14.16
N VAL A 11 3.27 -1.52 13.83
CA VAL A 11 2.19 -2.00 14.70
C VAL A 11 2.24 -3.52 14.77
N GLN A 12 1.57 -4.08 15.76
CA GLN A 12 1.38 -5.51 15.85
C GLN A 12 -0.04 -5.83 15.41
N LEU A 13 -0.18 -6.65 14.39
CA LEU A 13 -1.46 -7.11 13.90
C LEU A 13 -1.44 -8.62 13.83
N ASP A 14 -2.36 -9.25 14.55
CA ASP A 14 -2.57 -10.69 14.52
C ASP A 14 -1.28 -11.48 14.83
N GLY A 15 -0.49 -10.99 15.80
CA GLY A 15 0.76 -11.62 16.20
C GLY A 15 1.94 -11.38 15.30
N HIS A 16 1.79 -10.52 14.28
CA HIS A 16 2.86 -10.21 13.34
C HIS A 16 3.24 -8.73 13.42
N GLU A 17 4.51 -8.46 13.19
CA GLU A 17 4.99 -7.08 13.07
C GLU A 17 4.65 -6.55 11.68
N VAL A 18 3.89 -5.48 11.63
CA VAL A 18 3.53 -4.80 10.39
C VAL A 18 4.14 -3.41 10.40
N LYS A 19 4.97 -3.15 9.42
CA LYS A 19 5.64 -1.87 9.30
C LYS A 19 5.23 -1.21 7.99
N CYS A 20 4.76 0.02 8.10
CA CYS A 20 4.50 0.86 6.93
C CYS A 20 5.51 1.98 6.89
N SER A 21 6.18 2.13 5.76
CA SER A 21 7.09 3.24 5.53
C SER A 21 6.74 3.95 4.24
N VAL A 22 6.97 5.25 4.21
CA VAL A 22 6.76 6.06 3.02
C VAL A 22 8.03 6.88 2.77
N LEU A 23 8.63 6.65 1.62
CA LEU A 23 9.76 7.44 1.14
C LEU A 23 9.23 8.38 0.06
N ASP A 24 9.25 9.65 0.33
CA ASP A 24 8.53 10.65 -0.44
C ASP A 24 9.51 11.51 -1.25
N PHE A 25 9.30 11.53 -2.57
CA PHE A 25 10.03 12.38 -3.49
C PHE A 25 9.09 13.45 -4.05
N ALA A 26 9.61 14.40 -4.79
CA ALA A 26 8.81 15.51 -5.31
C ALA A 26 7.67 15.02 -6.22
N ASP A 27 7.94 14.05 -7.09
CA ASP A 27 7.01 13.60 -8.13
C ASP A 27 6.47 12.18 -7.92
N LYS A 28 6.97 11.46 -6.93
CA LYS A 28 6.57 10.08 -6.68
C LYS A 28 6.85 9.71 -5.24
N GLN A 29 6.36 8.55 -4.84
CA GLN A 29 6.65 8.02 -3.52
C GLN A 29 6.74 6.50 -3.56
N ILE A 30 7.41 5.95 -2.56
CA ILE A 30 7.51 4.51 -2.39
C ILE A 30 6.88 4.18 -1.05
N ILE A 31 5.86 3.35 -1.08
CA ILE A 31 5.20 2.85 0.13
C ILE A 31 5.62 1.40 0.32
N SER A 32 6.12 1.07 1.50
CA SER A 32 6.50 -0.29 1.84
C SER A 32 5.68 -0.74 3.04
N LEU A 33 4.94 -1.83 2.87
CA LEU A 33 4.06 -2.39 3.89
C LEU A 33 4.49 -3.83 4.12
N SER A 34 5.35 -4.04 5.11
CA SER A 34 5.97 -5.33 5.35
C SER A 34 5.29 -6.09 6.49
N ARG A 35 5.36 -7.41 6.40
CA ARG A 35 4.95 -8.31 7.47
C ARG A 35 6.20 -9.08 7.92
N ASP A 36 6.58 -8.87 9.18
CA ASP A 36 7.80 -9.48 9.75
C ASP A 36 9.05 -9.22 8.90
N GLY A 37 9.12 -8.01 8.30
CA GLY A 37 10.24 -7.61 7.47
C GLY A 37 10.23 -8.13 6.03
N GLU A 38 9.19 -8.84 5.61
CA GLU A 38 9.13 -9.42 4.28
C GLU A 38 8.38 -8.54 3.28
N LEU A 39 8.96 -8.40 2.09
CA LEU A 39 8.39 -7.65 0.96
C LEU A 39 8.62 -8.50 -0.30
N ASP A 40 7.58 -9.11 -0.83
CA ASP A 40 7.69 -9.99 -1.98
C ASP A 40 6.73 -9.67 -3.12
N VAL A 41 5.98 -8.59 -3.00
CA VAL A 41 5.00 -8.16 -4.02
C VAL A 41 5.19 -6.68 -4.28
N THR A 42 5.20 -6.29 -5.56
CA THR A 42 5.37 -4.89 -5.94
C THR A 42 4.30 -4.50 -6.97
N TYR A 43 3.66 -3.37 -6.71
CA TYR A 43 2.66 -2.78 -7.61
C TYR A 43 3.07 -1.38 -8.02
N ASP A 44 2.73 -1.02 -9.24
CA ASP A 44 2.84 0.35 -9.74
C ASP A 44 1.46 0.99 -9.67
N LEU A 45 1.32 1.99 -8.80
CA LEU A 45 0.08 2.72 -8.59
C LEU A 45 0.22 4.10 -9.19
N GLN A 46 -0.48 4.36 -10.27
CA GLN A 46 -0.40 5.65 -10.95
C GLN A 46 -1.65 6.46 -10.72
N THR A 47 -1.47 7.76 -10.52
CA THR A 47 -2.62 8.66 -10.48
C THR A 47 -3.07 8.95 -11.91
N ARG A 48 -4.38 9.08 -12.08
CA ARG A 48 -4.96 9.40 -13.38
C ARG A 48 -5.61 10.78 -13.35
N PRO A 49 -5.52 11.52 -14.46
CA PRO A 49 -6.26 12.77 -14.55
C PRO A 49 -7.76 12.52 -14.42
N LEU A 50 -8.47 13.45 -13.77
CA LEU A 50 -9.90 13.37 -13.59
C LEU A 50 -10.66 13.41 -14.91
N ALA A 51 -10.03 13.87 -15.96
CA ALA A 51 -10.66 13.97 -17.27
C ALA A 51 -10.79 12.67 -18.02
N VAL A 52 -10.27 11.58 -17.50
CA VAL A 52 -10.38 10.28 -18.16
C VAL A 52 -11.75 9.70 -17.86
N GLU A 53 -12.60 9.72 -18.87
CA GLU A 53 -13.96 9.24 -18.74
C GLU A 53 -14.01 7.71 -18.62
N GLY A 54 -14.98 7.24 -17.83
CA GLY A 54 -15.27 5.82 -17.71
C GLY A 54 -14.31 5.07 -16.80
N SER A 55 -13.31 5.72 -16.27
CA SER A 55 -12.37 5.06 -15.38
C SER A 55 -12.81 5.24 -13.95
N GLY A 56 -13.76 4.44 -13.50
CA GLY A 56 -14.20 4.48 -12.12
C GLY A 56 -13.13 4.06 -11.14
N THR A 57 -12.22 3.17 -11.54
CA THR A 57 -11.17 2.65 -10.68
C THR A 57 -9.90 2.42 -11.46
N GLN A 58 -8.78 2.71 -10.83
CA GLN A 58 -7.49 2.30 -11.34
C GLN A 58 -7.24 0.85 -10.99
N VAL A 59 -6.77 0.07 -11.94
CA VAL A 59 -6.29 -1.28 -11.69
C VAL A 59 -4.78 -1.19 -11.49
N PRO A 60 -4.26 -1.59 -10.32
CA PRO A 60 -2.82 -1.56 -10.08
C PRO A 60 -2.09 -2.47 -11.06
N THR A 61 -0.95 -1.99 -11.55
CA THR A 61 -0.08 -2.81 -12.38
C THR A 61 0.83 -3.63 -11.49
N VAL A 62 0.78 -4.94 -11.65
CA VAL A 62 1.64 -5.86 -10.90
C VAL A 62 3.01 -5.90 -11.55
N LEU A 63 4.04 -5.52 -10.80
CA LEU A 63 5.41 -5.61 -11.27
C LEU A 63 6.08 -6.91 -10.85
N ILE A 64 5.83 -7.36 -9.62
CA ILE A 64 6.40 -8.58 -9.06
C ILE A 64 5.36 -9.26 -8.18
N GLY A 65 5.10 -10.53 -8.43
CA GLY A 65 4.23 -11.35 -7.58
C GLY A 65 2.78 -10.86 -7.52
N GLY A 66 2.12 -11.21 -6.45
CA GLY A 66 0.77 -10.74 -6.18
C GLY A 66 -0.29 -11.82 -6.26
N ASN A 67 -1.39 -11.56 -5.59
CA ASN A 67 -2.59 -12.36 -5.66
C ASN A 67 -3.79 -11.42 -5.65
N LEU A 68 -4.99 -11.97 -5.82
CA LEU A 68 -6.19 -11.14 -5.94
C LEU A 68 -6.42 -10.28 -4.69
N LYS A 69 -6.19 -10.83 -3.51
CA LYS A 69 -6.42 -10.11 -2.25
C LYS A 69 -5.42 -8.96 -2.07
N THR A 70 -4.14 -9.18 -2.39
CA THR A 70 -3.14 -8.10 -2.36
C THR A 70 -3.45 -7.05 -3.42
N GLN A 71 -4.00 -7.44 -4.55
CA GLN A 71 -4.41 -6.50 -5.59
C GLN A 71 -5.54 -5.59 -5.08
N VAL A 72 -6.48 -6.13 -4.33
CA VAL A 72 -7.54 -5.33 -3.70
C VAL A 72 -6.94 -4.34 -2.70
N LEU A 73 -5.99 -4.78 -1.89
CA LEU A 73 -5.28 -3.90 -0.97
C LEU A 73 -4.60 -2.75 -1.73
N ALA A 74 -3.87 -3.08 -2.79
CA ALA A 74 -3.18 -2.08 -3.60
C ALA A 74 -4.17 -1.09 -4.22
N GLY A 75 -5.32 -1.57 -4.69
CA GLY A 75 -6.37 -0.70 -5.25
C GLY A 75 -6.93 0.26 -4.21
N GLN A 76 -7.14 -0.19 -2.99
CA GLN A 76 -7.62 0.66 -1.90
C GLN A 76 -6.58 1.72 -1.53
N ILE A 77 -5.32 1.34 -1.45
CA ILE A 77 -4.24 2.29 -1.19
C ILE A 77 -4.15 3.31 -2.33
N GLY A 78 -4.33 2.86 -3.56
CA GLY A 78 -4.31 3.72 -4.74
C GLY A 78 -5.33 4.84 -4.70
N GLN A 79 -6.44 4.65 -4.00
CA GLN A 79 -7.46 5.70 -3.85
C GLN A 79 -7.04 6.80 -2.89
N SER A 80 -6.00 6.58 -2.10
CA SER A 80 -5.55 7.53 -1.07
C SER A 80 -4.29 8.29 -1.47
N ILE A 81 -3.71 7.98 -2.61
CA ILE A 81 -2.47 8.62 -3.05
C ILE A 81 -2.76 9.85 -3.91
N SER A 82 -1.86 10.81 -3.86
CA SER A 82 -1.95 12.04 -4.65
C SER A 82 -0.88 12.13 -5.74
N LYS A 83 0.01 11.18 -5.82
CA LYS A 83 1.07 11.10 -6.82
C LYS A 83 1.41 9.65 -7.12
N ASN A 84 2.17 9.44 -8.19
CA ASN A 84 2.56 8.10 -8.59
C ASN A 84 3.32 7.40 -7.47
N THR A 85 3.00 6.14 -7.25
CA THR A 85 3.47 5.39 -6.09
C THR A 85 3.92 4.00 -6.50
N ILE A 86 5.06 3.57 -5.97
CA ILE A 86 5.43 2.16 -5.99
C ILE A 86 5.08 1.59 -4.63
N LEU A 87 4.26 0.55 -4.63
CA LEU A 87 3.86 -0.14 -3.39
C LEU A 87 4.58 -1.48 -3.32
N ASN A 88 5.38 -1.65 -2.28
CA ASN A 88 5.98 -2.93 -1.92
C ASN A 88 5.22 -3.49 -0.72
N THR A 89 4.80 -4.74 -0.79
CA THR A 89 4.07 -5.36 0.29
C THR A 89 4.35 -6.86 0.34
N SER A 90 3.71 -7.56 1.25
CA SER A 90 3.85 -9.00 1.41
C SER A 90 2.57 -9.71 1.00
N GLY A 91 2.67 -10.71 0.13
CA GLY A 91 1.54 -11.58 -0.20
C GLY A 91 1.09 -12.44 0.96
N LYS A 92 1.92 -12.57 1.99
CA LYS A 92 1.61 -13.39 3.17
C LYS A 92 0.53 -12.77 4.06
N PHE A 93 0.21 -11.50 3.89
CA PHE A 93 -0.92 -10.92 4.61
C PHE A 93 -2.22 -11.70 4.36
N PHE A 94 -2.38 -12.22 3.16
CA PHE A 94 -3.58 -12.94 2.74
C PHE A 94 -3.20 -14.32 2.20
N ALA A 95 -2.45 -15.06 2.99
CA ALA A 95 -1.92 -16.34 2.55
C ALA A 95 -2.97 -17.45 2.47
N LYS A 96 -4.11 -17.27 3.14
CA LYS A 96 -5.20 -18.24 3.09
C LYS A 96 -5.94 -18.12 1.76
N SER A 97 -6.20 -19.25 1.12
CA SER A 97 -6.86 -19.27 -0.18
C SER A 97 -8.37 -19.01 -0.09
N GLU A 98 -8.97 -19.20 1.07
CA GLU A 98 -10.41 -19.00 1.25
C GLU A 98 -10.70 -17.60 1.77
N PRO A 99 -11.78 -16.94 1.29
CA PRO A 99 -12.20 -15.68 1.86
C PRO A 99 -12.65 -15.89 3.30
N ALA A 100 -12.17 -15.05 4.19
CA ALA A 100 -12.54 -15.05 5.59
C ALA A 100 -12.92 -13.64 6.01
N ASP A 101 -13.81 -13.53 7.00
CA ASP A 101 -14.18 -12.22 7.55
C ASP A 101 -12.96 -11.50 8.09
N GLU A 102 -12.00 -12.24 8.61
CA GLU A 102 -10.73 -11.72 9.12
C GLU A 102 -9.92 -10.99 8.06
N ASP A 103 -10.02 -11.42 6.79
CA ASP A 103 -9.31 -10.78 5.69
C ASP A 103 -9.82 -9.35 5.46
N HIS A 104 -11.13 -9.14 5.60
CA HIS A 104 -11.71 -7.81 5.46
C HIS A 104 -11.24 -6.88 6.57
N GLU A 105 -11.23 -7.35 7.80
CA GLU A 105 -10.75 -6.57 8.94
C GLU A 105 -9.28 -6.22 8.78
N LEU A 106 -8.48 -7.20 8.36
CA LEU A 106 -7.06 -6.97 8.11
C LEU A 106 -6.86 -5.94 7.01
N LEU A 107 -7.63 -6.05 5.92
CA LEU A 107 -7.56 -5.08 4.83
C LEU A 107 -7.83 -3.66 5.33
N VAL A 108 -8.88 -3.48 6.11
CA VAL A 108 -9.25 -2.17 6.67
C VAL A 108 -8.13 -1.64 7.56
N GLU A 109 -7.54 -2.47 8.41
CA GLU A 109 -6.46 -2.06 9.30
C GLU A 109 -5.20 -1.68 8.53
N LEU A 110 -4.85 -2.44 7.49
CA LEU A 110 -3.68 -2.15 6.67
C LEU A 110 -3.85 -0.83 5.90
N VAL A 111 -5.02 -0.60 5.33
CA VAL A 111 -5.32 0.65 4.63
C VAL A 111 -5.28 1.82 5.60
N ALA A 112 -5.84 1.65 6.80
CA ALA A 112 -5.83 2.69 7.82
C ALA A 112 -4.40 3.02 8.27
N LEU A 113 -3.53 2.02 8.40
CA LEU A 113 -2.13 2.23 8.75
C LEU A 113 -1.43 3.07 7.67
N VAL A 114 -1.61 2.71 6.40
CA VAL A 114 -1.02 3.45 5.28
C VAL A 114 -1.51 4.89 5.29
N LYS A 115 -2.80 5.11 5.45
CA LYS A 115 -3.36 6.47 5.51
C LYS A 115 -2.78 7.28 6.67
N THR A 116 -2.60 6.64 7.82
CA THR A 116 -2.02 7.30 8.98
C THR A 116 -0.60 7.78 8.69
N VAL A 117 0.22 6.93 8.07
CA VAL A 117 1.59 7.29 7.72
C VAL A 117 1.62 8.38 6.65
N LEU A 118 0.74 8.30 5.64
CA LEU A 118 0.66 9.32 4.59
C LEU A 118 0.28 10.69 5.13
N GLN A 119 -0.51 10.74 6.19
CA GLN A 119 -0.97 11.97 6.81
C GLN A 119 -0.05 12.48 7.92
N SER A 120 0.94 11.67 8.31
CA SER A 120 1.84 12.05 9.40
C SER A 120 2.85 13.08 8.94
N GLN A 121 3.38 13.84 9.91
CA GLN A 121 4.44 14.78 9.61
C GLN A 121 5.75 14.02 9.44
N PRO A 122 6.58 14.40 8.45
CA PRO A 122 7.91 13.81 8.30
C PRO A 122 8.76 14.11 9.54
N ALA A 123 9.54 13.15 9.92
CA ALA A 123 10.45 13.32 11.04
C ALA A 123 11.60 14.26 10.68
#